data_6e56380c5116bbda5dd5fcadfd12f98a
#
_entry.id   6e56380c5116bbda5dd5fcadfd12f98a
#
_cell.length_a   1.000
_cell.length_b   1.000
_cell.length_c   1.000
_cell.angle_alpha   90.00
_cell.angle_beta   90.00
_cell.angle_gamma   90.00
#
_symmetry.space_group_name_H-M   'P 1'
#
loop_
_entity.id
_entity.type
_entity.pdbx_description
1 polymer ?
#
loop_
_entity_poly.entity_id
_entity_poly.type
_entity_poly.pdbx_seq_one_letter_code
_entity_poly.pdbx_strand_id
1 'polypeptide(L)'
;MNRETQKGFTLIELLLVIGILVILITATIVAINPFRQFALANNASRFSGTATIMDATYQNVVDNVGVFNCATAIPETATIMGSGATDYNICACIVSTYVSTMPFDPQTGSYTD
;
A
#
# COMPACT_ATOMS: atom_id res chain seq x y z
N MET A 1 25.71 17.36 52.22
CA MET A 1 25.42 16.64 50.95
C MET A 1 24.27 15.67 51.26
N ASN A 2 23.04 16.09 50.98
CA ASN A 2 21.87 15.24 51.21
C ASN A 2 21.78 14.21 50.08
N ARG A 3 21.99 12.93 50.40
CA ARG A 3 21.70 11.83 49.50
C ARG A 3 20.19 11.64 49.52
N GLU A 4 19.53 12.13 48.49
CA GLU A 4 18.15 11.78 48.25
C GLU A 4 18.07 10.27 47.99
N THR A 5 17.35 9.56 48.85
CA THR A 5 17.07 8.13 48.65
C THR A 5 16.16 7.97 47.48
N GLN A 6 16.69 7.57 46.33
CA GLN A 6 15.92 7.21 45.15
C GLN A 6 15.09 5.98 45.49
N LYS A 7 13.76 6.16 45.54
CA LYS A 7 12.83 5.06 45.71
C LYS A 7 12.69 4.34 44.37
N GLY A 8 13.15 3.10 44.30
CA GLY A 8 12.97 2.24 43.16
C GLY A 8 11.55 1.66 43.13
N PHE A 9 11.07 1.25 41.92
CA PHE A 9 9.82 0.55 41.75
C PHE A 9 9.83 -0.82 42.42
N THR A 10 8.70 -1.22 42.98
CA THR A 10 8.52 -2.55 43.56
C THR A 10 8.19 -3.57 42.45
N LEU A 11 8.56 -4.83 42.65
CA LEU A 11 8.24 -5.93 41.74
C LEU A 11 6.74 -6.08 41.54
N ILE A 12 5.95 -5.88 42.60
CA ILE A 12 4.49 -5.98 42.56
C ILE A 12 3.84 -4.84 41.75
N GLU A 13 4.39 -3.63 41.82
CA GLU A 13 3.93 -2.51 40.99
C GLU A 13 4.11 -2.80 39.49
N LEU A 14 5.25 -3.37 39.11
CA LEU A 14 5.55 -3.73 37.74
C LEU A 14 4.62 -4.87 37.28
N LEU A 15 4.40 -5.89 38.11
CA LEU A 15 3.54 -7.03 37.80
C LEU A 15 2.08 -6.59 37.62
N LEU A 16 1.60 -5.68 38.45
CA LEU A 16 0.23 -5.14 38.37
C LEU A 16 0.05 -4.35 37.08
N VAL A 17 1.01 -3.51 36.71
CA VAL A 17 0.95 -2.71 35.48
C VAL A 17 0.91 -3.60 34.22
N ILE A 18 1.81 -4.58 34.12
CA ILE A 18 1.79 -5.50 32.96
C ILE A 18 0.50 -6.32 32.93
N GLY A 19 -0.06 -6.72 34.05
CA GLY A 19 -1.34 -7.42 34.11
C GLY A 19 -2.50 -6.59 33.55
N ILE A 20 -2.59 -5.33 33.91
CA ILE A 20 -3.60 -4.41 33.37
C ILE A 20 -3.36 -4.16 31.88
N LEU A 21 -2.12 -3.96 31.46
CA LEU A 21 -1.79 -3.73 30.04
C LEU A 21 -2.20 -4.92 29.15
N VAL A 22 -1.97 -6.15 29.59
CA VAL A 22 -2.39 -7.34 28.84
C VAL A 22 -3.90 -7.39 28.63
N ILE A 23 -4.68 -7.09 29.66
CA ILE A 23 -6.14 -7.06 29.56
C ILE A 23 -6.60 -5.97 28.57
N LEU A 24 -6.04 -4.77 28.66
CA LEU A 24 -6.39 -3.66 27.77
C LEU A 24 -6.01 -3.95 26.31
N ILE A 25 -4.83 -4.50 26.05
CA ILE A 25 -4.38 -4.87 24.71
C ILE A 25 -5.31 -5.93 24.11
N THR A 26 -5.67 -6.95 24.87
CA THR A 26 -6.57 -8.00 24.40
C THR A 26 -7.94 -7.45 24.01
N ALA A 27 -8.51 -6.59 24.83
CA ALA A 27 -9.79 -5.94 24.55
C ALA A 27 -9.73 -5.07 23.29
N THR A 28 -8.65 -4.32 23.08
CA THR A 28 -8.49 -3.46 21.90
C THR A 28 -8.33 -4.26 20.61
N ILE A 29 -7.54 -5.33 20.61
CA ILE A 29 -7.35 -6.18 19.42
C ILE A 29 -8.66 -6.80 18.95
N VAL A 30 -9.49 -7.29 19.89
CA VAL A 30 -10.81 -7.86 19.55
C VAL A 30 -11.75 -6.79 18.98
N ALA A 31 -11.74 -5.57 19.54
CA ALA A 31 -12.62 -4.48 19.12
C ALA A 31 -12.29 -3.95 17.70
N ILE A 32 -11.00 -3.86 17.34
CA ILE A 32 -10.57 -3.24 16.09
C ILE A 32 -10.69 -4.19 14.89
N ASN A 33 -10.65 -5.51 15.08
CA ASN A 33 -10.57 -6.51 14.01
C ASN A 33 -9.46 -6.17 12.98
N PRO A 34 -8.20 -6.40 13.30
CA PRO A 34 -7.06 -5.94 12.49
C PRO A 34 -7.07 -6.52 11.07
N PHE A 35 -7.55 -7.75 10.88
CA PHE A 35 -7.62 -8.38 9.55
C PHE A 35 -8.52 -7.60 8.58
N ARG A 36 -9.64 -7.08 9.07
CA ARG A 36 -10.51 -6.22 8.26
C ARG A 36 -9.83 -4.90 7.90
N GLN A 37 -9.07 -4.31 8.83
CA GLN A 37 -8.35 -3.06 8.58
C GLN A 37 -7.26 -3.26 7.52
N PHE A 38 -6.51 -4.36 7.58
CA PHE A 38 -5.54 -4.69 6.53
C PHE A 38 -6.19 -4.91 5.17
N ALA A 39 -7.33 -5.60 5.11
CA ALA A 39 -8.05 -5.78 3.85
C ALA A 39 -8.53 -4.45 3.26
N LEU A 40 -9.04 -3.54 4.09
CA LEU A 40 -9.46 -2.20 3.65
C LEU A 40 -8.26 -1.37 3.18
N ALA A 41 -7.14 -1.41 3.88
CA ALA A 41 -5.92 -0.70 3.49
C ALA A 41 -5.39 -1.21 2.13
N ASN A 42 -5.35 -2.53 1.93
CA ASN A 42 -4.93 -3.12 0.66
C ASN A 42 -5.87 -2.74 -0.50
N ASN A 43 -7.18 -2.72 -0.26
CA ASN A 43 -8.15 -2.28 -1.27
C ASN A 43 -8.00 -0.79 -1.60
N ALA A 44 -7.75 0.05 -0.61
CA ALA A 44 -7.48 1.48 -0.84
C ALA A 44 -6.21 1.69 -1.67
N SER A 45 -5.15 0.91 -1.39
CA SER A 45 -3.92 0.93 -2.19
C SER A 45 -4.15 0.52 -3.64
N ARG A 46 -4.92 -0.55 -3.89
CA ARG A 46 -5.30 -0.98 -5.24
C ARG A 46 -6.07 0.09 -5.99
N PHE A 47 -7.05 0.71 -5.33
CA PHE A 47 -7.84 1.79 -5.92
C PHE A 47 -6.96 3.00 -6.29
N SER A 48 -6.08 3.41 -5.38
CA SER A 48 -5.13 4.49 -5.64
C SER A 48 -4.18 4.17 -6.80
N GLY A 49 -3.66 2.94 -6.86
CA GLY A 49 -2.82 2.48 -7.96
C GLY A 49 -3.53 2.53 -9.32
N THR A 50 -4.76 2.05 -9.37
CA THR A 50 -5.59 2.09 -10.59
C THR A 50 -5.86 3.53 -11.03
N ALA A 51 -6.19 4.44 -10.10
CA ALA A 51 -6.39 5.85 -10.39
C ALA A 51 -5.11 6.49 -10.98
N THR A 52 -3.95 6.18 -10.41
CA THR A 52 -2.67 6.67 -10.92
C THR A 52 -2.41 6.23 -12.36
N ILE A 53 -2.69 4.97 -12.70
CA ILE A 53 -2.53 4.45 -14.08
C ILE A 53 -3.50 5.16 -15.03
N MET A 54 -4.74 5.36 -14.61
CA MET A 54 -5.75 6.06 -15.42
C MET A 54 -5.35 7.51 -15.68
N ASP A 55 -4.92 8.24 -14.66
CA ASP A 55 -4.48 9.63 -14.79
C ASP A 55 -3.27 9.74 -15.74
N ALA A 56 -2.30 8.84 -15.62
CA ALA A 56 -1.14 8.79 -16.51
C ALA A 56 -1.55 8.50 -17.97
N THR A 57 -2.49 7.59 -18.16
CA THR A 57 -3.03 7.28 -19.48
C THR A 57 -3.76 8.49 -20.09
N TYR A 58 -4.56 9.20 -19.30
CA TYR A 58 -5.21 10.43 -19.76
C TYR A 58 -4.21 11.53 -20.13
N GLN A 59 -3.15 11.70 -19.34
CA GLN A 59 -2.10 12.67 -19.65
C GLN A 59 -1.40 12.32 -20.97
N ASN A 60 -1.08 11.04 -21.19
CA ASN A 60 -0.51 10.59 -22.45
C ASN A 60 -1.44 10.93 -23.63
N VAL A 61 -2.73 10.66 -23.51
CA VAL A 61 -3.73 10.98 -24.55
C VAL A 61 -3.83 12.48 -24.81
N VAL A 62 -3.81 13.30 -23.77
CA VAL A 62 -3.87 14.77 -23.91
C VAL A 62 -2.64 15.30 -24.62
N ASP A 63 -1.45 14.83 -24.27
CA ASP A 63 -0.20 15.28 -24.85
C ASP A 63 -0.05 14.84 -26.32
N ASN A 64 -0.72 13.76 -26.71
CA ASN A 64 -0.67 13.20 -28.06
C ASN A 64 -1.97 13.46 -28.87
N VAL A 65 -2.58 14.63 -28.66
CA VAL A 65 -3.71 15.13 -29.49
C VAL A 65 -4.93 14.18 -29.49
N GLY A 66 -5.21 13.55 -28.38
CA GLY A 66 -6.37 12.67 -28.22
C GLY A 66 -6.15 11.20 -28.58
N VAL A 67 -4.91 10.80 -28.87
CA VAL A 67 -4.56 9.41 -29.16
C VAL A 67 -3.58 8.88 -28.10
N PHE A 68 -3.84 7.69 -27.59
CA PHE A 68 -2.90 7.03 -26.68
C PHE A 68 -1.63 6.62 -27.46
N ASN A 69 -0.54 7.25 -27.15
CA ASN A 69 0.75 6.98 -27.78
C ASN A 69 1.50 5.87 -27.05
N CYS A 70 1.50 4.69 -27.65
CA CYS A 70 2.19 3.52 -27.16
C CYS A 70 2.59 2.63 -28.32
N ALA A 71 3.70 1.90 -28.19
CA ALA A 71 4.18 0.97 -29.23
C ALA A 71 3.15 -0.13 -29.53
N THR A 72 2.36 -0.53 -28.53
CA THR A 72 1.29 -1.50 -28.68
C THR A 72 -0.03 -0.84 -28.29
N ALA A 73 -1.04 -0.93 -29.15
CA ALA A 73 -2.38 -0.39 -28.88
C ALA A 73 -3.01 -1.10 -27.67
N ILE A 74 -3.85 -0.36 -26.93
CA ILE A 74 -4.62 -0.96 -25.84
C ILE A 74 -5.54 -2.04 -26.41
N PRO A 75 -5.53 -3.26 -25.86
CA PRO A 75 -6.40 -4.34 -26.33
C PRO A 75 -7.88 -3.98 -26.18
N GLU A 76 -8.70 -4.34 -27.18
CA GLU A 76 -10.17 -4.17 -27.12
C GLU A 76 -10.84 -5.13 -26.14
N THR A 77 -10.17 -6.24 -25.83
CA THR A 77 -10.63 -7.24 -24.86
C THR A 77 -9.93 -7.06 -23.53
N ALA A 78 -10.63 -7.36 -22.43
CA ALA A 78 -10.04 -7.31 -21.10
C ALA A 78 -8.82 -8.25 -21.02
N THR A 79 -7.66 -7.66 -20.83
CA THR A 79 -6.37 -8.34 -20.78
C THR A 79 -5.69 -8.01 -19.46
N ILE A 80 -4.94 -8.97 -18.91
CA ILE A 80 -4.15 -8.75 -17.71
C ILE A 80 -3.05 -7.72 -18.02
N MET A 81 -2.90 -6.74 -17.15
CA MET A 81 -1.82 -5.77 -17.25
C MET A 81 -0.62 -6.28 -16.45
N GLY A 82 0.51 -6.47 -17.12
CA GLY A 82 1.71 -7.01 -16.50
C GLY A 82 2.88 -7.11 -17.45
N SER A 83 3.96 -7.71 -16.98
CA SER A 83 5.19 -7.95 -17.76
C SER A 83 5.25 -9.37 -18.35
N GLY A 84 4.22 -10.19 -18.19
CA GLY A 84 4.15 -11.54 -18.75
C GLY A 84 4.04 -11.54 -20.28
N ALA A 85 4.41 -12.66 -20.90
CA ALA A 85 4.44 -12.79 -22.36
C ALA A 85 3.05 -12.62 -23.04
N THR A 86 1.97 -12.86 -22.29
CA THR A 86 0.58 -12.72 -22.73
C THR A 86 -0.11 -11.46 -22.21
N ASP A 87 0.58 -10.70 -21.36
CA ASP A 87 0.02 -9.54 -20.68
C ASP A 87 0.23 -8.27 -21.52
N TYR A 88 -0.64 -7.29 -21.29
CA TYR A 88 -0.43 -5.97 -21.87
C TYR A 88 0.50 -5.14 -20.98
N ASN A 89 1.68 -4.80 -21.47
CA ASN A 89 2.65 -3.99 -20.76
C ASN A 89 2.50 -2.50 -21.12
N ILE A 90 1.85 -1.73 -20.26
CA ILE A 90 1.70 -0.29 -20.40
C ILE A 90 2.89 0.51 -19.87
N CYS A 91 3.82 -0.14 -19.14
CA CYS A 91 4.93 0.53 -18.46
C CYS A 91 5.77 1.41 -19.40
N ALA A 92 6.13 0.89 -20.57
CA ALA A 92 6.96 1.63 -21.53
C ALA A 92 6.31 2.92 -22.04
N CYS A 93 4.99 3.08 -21.88
CA CYS A 93 4.24 4.19 -22.42
C CYS A 93 3.93 5.27 -21.39
N ILE A 94 3.92 4.92 -20.10
CA ILE A 94 3.55 5.85 -19.02
C ILE A 94 4.64 6.03 -17.96
N VAL A 95 5.49 5.02 -17.73
CA VAL A 95 6.55 5.13 -16.72
C VAL A 95 7.66 6.05 -17.21
N SER A 96 8.26 6.75 -16.28
CA SER A 96 9.27 7.81 -16.43
C SER A 96 8.76 9.13 -17.03
N THR A 97 7.69 9.12 -17.82
CA THR A 97 7.13 10.36 -18.39
C THR A 97 5.97 10.90 -17.55
N TYR A 98 5.02 10.05 -17.21
CA TYR A 98 3.78 10.43 -16.50
C TYR A 98 3.75 9.90 -15.07
N VAL A 99 4.38 8.76 -14.81
CA VAL A 99 4.49 8.15 -13.49
C VAL A 99 5.95 7.76 -13.24
N SER A 100 6.45 7.99 -12.04
CA SER A 100 7.84 7.64 -11.69
C SER A 100 8.05 6.12 -11.58
N THR A 101 7.06 5.41 -11.07
CA THR A 101 7.09 3.95 -10.89
C THR A 101 5.69 3.38 -11.07
N MET A 102 5.59 2.16 -11.59
CA MET A 102 4.31 1.48 -11.74
C MET A 102 3.76 1.05 -10.38
N PRO A 103 2.48 1.34 -10.06
CA PRO A 103 1.85 0.78 -8.87
C PRO A 103 1.67 -0.73 -8.99
N PHE A 104 1.81 -1.44 -7.89
CA PHE A 104 1.69 -2.91 -7.81
C PHE A 104 0.71 -3.33 -6.72
N ASP A 105 0.23 -4.57 -6.79
CA ASP A 105 -0.66 -5.13 -5.77
C ASP A 105 0.08 -5.29 -4.43
N PRO A 106 -0.44 -4.76 -3.30
CA PRO A 106 0.27 -4.77 -2.01
C PRO A 106 0.41 -6.16 -1.38
N GLN A 107 -0.31 -7.17 -1.88
CA GLN A 107 -0.24 -8.53 -1.34
C GLN A 107 0.50 -9.51 -2.25
N THR A 108 0.30 -9.42 -3.55
CA THR A 108 0.78 -10.41 -4.51
C THR A 108 1.67 -9.82 -5.60
N GLY A 109 1.65 -8.51 -5.74
CA GLY A 109 2.43 -7.83 -6.77
C GLY A 109 3.88 -7.65 -6.34
N SER A 110 4.77 -7.88 -7.27
CA SER A 110 6.14 -7.40 -7.22
C SER A 110 6.42 -6.66 -8.53
N TYR A 111 7.07 -5.52 -8.42
CA TYR A 111 7.56 -4.84 -9.60
C TYR A 111 8.91 -5.45 -9.96
N THR A 112 8.94 -6.24 -11.01
CA THR A 112 10.17 -6.67 -11.67
C THR A 112 10.15 -6.05 -13.05
N ASP A 113 11.10 -5.14 -13.28
CA ASP A 113 11.35 -4.57 -14.61
C ASP A 113 11.62 -5.65 -15.65
#